data_f8190b9d10dbb4982245a82adf7c97bf
#
_entry.id   f8190b9d10dbb4982245a82adf7c97bf
#
_cell.length_a   1.000
_cell.length_b   1.000
_cell.length_c   1.000
_cell.angle_alpha   90.00
_cell.angle_beta   90.00
_cell.angle_gamma   90.00
#
_symmetry.space_group_name_H-M   'P 1'
#
loop_
_entity.id
_entity.type
_entity.pdbx_description
1 polymer ?
#
loop_
_entity_poly.entity_id
_entity_poly.type
_entity_poly.pdbx_seq_one_letter_code
_entity_poly.pdbx_strand_id
1 'polypeptide(L)'
;MFLFFPSCGKKEQQLASAVKESDSLPDMRTIGVTTLISDSGMIRYKIITAEWLIYSHRNPPFWAFEKGIYLEKFDSIFHVDASIKADTAYYYEPKKLWELRGNVHIQSQRGDKFDTQLMFWDQDKEKIYSDKFIRIEQVDKV
;
A
#
# COMPACT_ATOMS: atom_id res chain seq x y z
N MET A 1 35.31 -41.34 26.95
CA MET A 1 35.42 -39.98 26.56
C MET A 1 34.26 -39.47 25.79
N PHE A 2 33.84 -38.33 26.13
CA PHE A 2 32.62 -37.83 25.56
C PHE A 2 32.73 -36.45 25.14
N LEU A 3 32.07 -36.16 24.09
CA LEU A 3 32.06 -34.84 23.58
C LEU A 3 30.70 -34.32 23.60
N PHE A 4 30.54 -33.24 24.29
CA PHE A 4 29.27 -32.68 24.37
C PHE A 4 29.31 -31.35 23.78
N PHE A 5 28.25 -31.04 23.05
CA PHE A 5 28.23 -29.82 22.34
C PHE A 5 27.02 -29.07 22.71
N PRO A 6 27.07 -28.21 23.65
CA PRO A 6 25.92 -27.46 24.10
C PRO A 6 25.55 -26.30 23.21
N SER A 7 25.91 -26.37 21.98
CA SER A 7 25.64 -25.25 21.06
C SER A 7 24.19 -24.95 20.85
N CYS A 8 23.28 -25.86 21.18
CA CYS A 8 21.88 -25.64 20.98
C CYS A 8 21.30 -24.49 21.77
N GLY A 9 21.78 -24.30 22.99
CA GLY A 9 21.32 -23.21 23.83
C GLY A 9 21.60 -21.84 23.24
N LYS A 10 22.75 -21.67 22.64
CA LYS A 10 23.13 -20.41 22.01
C LYS A 10 22.23 -20.12 20.79
N LYS A 11 21.93 -21.16 20.02
CA LYS A 11 21.06 -20.98 18.87
C LYS A 11 19.67 -20.55 19.29
N GLU A 12 19.16 -21.13 20.36
CA GLU A 12 17.85 -20.75 20.86
C GLU A 12 17.79 -19.28 21.27
N GLN A 13 18.84 -18.80 21.93
CA GLN A 13 18.89 -17.41 22.32
C GLN A 13 18.90 -16.49 21.11
N GLN A 14 19.67 -16.85 20.08
CA GLN A 14 19.71 -16.05 18.86
C GLN A 14 18.36 -16.04 18.15
N LEU A 15 17.68 -17.17 18.13
CA LEU A 15 16.37 -17.25 17.55
C LEU A 15 15.37 -16.37 18.28
N ALA A 16 15.40 -16.36 19.60
CA ALA A 16 14.51 -15.53 20.40
C ALA A 16 14.76 -14.05 20.13
N SER A 17 16.02 -13.63 20.03
CA SER A 17 16.32 -12.24 19.69
C SER A 17 15.86 -11.90 18.29
N ALA A 18 16.08 -12.78 17.33
CA ALA A 18 15.66 -12.57 15.97
C ALA A 18 14.14 -12.44 15.86
N VAL A 19 13.42 -13.25 16.62
CA VAL A 19 11.95 -13.17 16.62
C VAL A 19 11.48 -11.83 17.16
N LYS A 20 12.11 -11.33 18.23
CA LYS A 20 11.77 -10.02 18.76
C LYS A 20 12.05 -8.90 17.77
N GLU A 21 13.18 -8.97 17.09
CA GLU A 21 13.51 -7.99 16.08
C GLU A 21 12.58 -8.08 14.89
N SER A 22 12.16 -9.29 14.51
CA SER A 22 11.30 -9.48 13.36
C SER A 22 9.91 -8.89 13.55
N ASP A 23 9.48 -8.64 14.80
CA ASP A 23 8.19 -7.99 15.03
C ASP A 23 8.14 -6.58 14.45
N SER A 24 9.28 -5.91 14.34
CA SER A 24 9.35 -4.58 13.74
C SER A 24 9.62 -4.61 12.24
N LEU A 25 9.91 -5.78 11.69
CA LEU A 25 10.25 -5.91 10.28
C LEU A 25 9.03 -6.38 9.47
N PRO A 26 8.99 -6.04 8.18
CA PRO A 26 7.90 -6.56 7.34
C PRO A 26 8.08 -8.06 7.09
N ASP A 27 6.96 -8.74 6.85
CA ASP A 27 6.98 -10.15 6.46
C ASP A 27 7.50 -10.31 5.04
N MET A 28 7.27 -9.32 4.20
CA MET A 28 7.73 -9.34 2.82
C MET A 28 8.13 -7.94 2.40
N ARG A 29 9.21 -7.87 1.63
CA ARG A 29 9.69 -6.63 1.02
C ARG A 29 9.95 -6.90 -0.44
N THR A 30 9.33 -6.12 -1.31
CA THR A 30 9.52 -6.26 -2.75
C THR A 30 9.91 -4.91 -3.34
N ILE A 31 10.91 -4.91 -4.20
CA ILE A 31 11.45 -3.69 -4.80
C ILE A 31 11.11 -3.66 -6.28
N GLY A 32 10.73 -2.48 -6.76
CA GLY A 32 10.44 -2.30 -8.18
C GLY A 32 9.23 -3.11 -8.64
N VAL A 33 8.06 -2.81 -8.09
CA VAL A 33 6.86 -3.60 -8.31
C VAL A 33 5.95 -2.96 -9.34
N THR A 34 5.51 -3.75 -10.31
CA THR A 34 4.37 -3.42 -11.16
C THR A 34 3.45 -4.62 -11.09
N THR A 35 2.25 -4.45 -10.55
CA THR A 35 1.34 -5.57 -10.37
C THR A 35 -0.10 -5.17 -10.64
N LEU A 36 -0.88 -6.15 -11.05
CA LEU A 36 -2.31 -6.00 -11.27
C LEU A 36 -3.04 -6.72 -10.16
N ILE A 37 -4.06 -6.07 -9.62
CA ILE A 37 -4.88 -6.65 -8.56
C ILE A 37 -6.25 -6.94 -9.12
N SER A 38 -6.68 -8.18 -9.02
CA SER A 38 -7.98 -8.61 -9.49
C SER A 38 -8.90 -8.89 -8.31
N ASP A 39 -10.18 -8.74 -8.58
CA ASP A 39 -11.24 -9.04 -7.63
C ASP A 39 -12.36 -9.69 -8.41
N SER A 40 -12.81 -10.85 -7.95
CA SER A 40 -13.89 -11.62 -8.60
C SER A 40 -13.60 -11.90 -10.07
N GLY A 41 -12.33 -12.17 -10.39
CA GLY A 41 -11.91 -12.52 -11.74
C GLY A 41 -11.72 -11.35 -12.68
N MET A 42 -11.88 -10.12 -12.20
CA MET A 42 -11.67 -8.93 -13.02
C MET A 42 -10.53 -8.10 -12.47
N ILE A 43 -9.69 -7.56 -13.36
CA ILE A 43 -8.60 -6.68 -12.96
C ILE A 43 -9.19 -5.34 -12.59
N ARG A 44 -8.93 -4.92 -11.34
CA ARG A 44 -9.48 -3.68 -10.78
C ARG A 44 -8.46 -2.58 -10.67
N TYR A 45 -7.23 -2.93 -10.29
CA TYR A 45 -6.20 -1.94 -9.98
C TYR A 45 -4.85 -2.36 -10.51
N LYS A 46 -4.01 -1.37 -10.80
CA LYS A 46 -2.61 -1.58 -11.11
C LYS A 46 -1.79 -0.75 -10.12
N ILE A 47 -0.79 -1.38 -9.52
CA ILE A 47 0.11 -0.72 -8.57
C ILE A 47 1.50 -0.67 -9.18
N ILE A 48 2.08 0.52 -9.21
CA ILE A 48 3.48 0.72 -9.57
C ILE A 48 4.14 1.42 -8.41
N THR A 49 5.17 0.78 -7.84
CA THR A 49 5.84 1.34 -6.67
C THR A 49 7.30 0.91 -6.64
N ALA A 50 8.12 1.73 -6.00
CA ALA A 50 9.54 1.41 -5.83
C ALA A 50 9.75 0.37 -4.73
N GLU A 51 8.90 0.34 -3.72
CA GLU A 51 9.02 -0.59 -2.60
C GLU A 51 7.65 -0.90 -2.02
N TRP A 52 7.41 -2.18 -1.79
CA TRP A 52 6.17 -2.66 -1.21
C TRP A 52 6.52 -3.52 0.00
N LEU A 53 6.10 -3.08 1.18
CA LEU A 53 6.30 -3.80 2.43
C LEU A 53 4.99 -4.36 2.93
N ILE A 54 5.00 -5.60 3.40
CA ILE A 54 3.82 -6.26 3.93
C ILE A 54 4.06 -6.59 5.40
N TYR A 55 3.17 -6.11 6.26
CA TYR A 55 3.20 -6.36 7.70
C TYR A 55 1.96 -7.15 8.09
N SER A 56 1.95 -8.44 7.83
CA SER A 56 0.79 -9.27 8.10
C SER A 56 0.66 -9.66 9.57
N HIS A 57 1.73 -9.57 10.33
CA HIS A 57 1.72 -9.89 11.75
C HIS A 57 1.34 -8.71 12.66
N ARG A 58 1.15 -7.53 12.09
CA ARG A 58 0.73 -6.36 12.86
C ARG A 58 -0.78 -6.39 13.06
N ASN A 59 -1.24 -5.63 14.02
CA ASN A 59 -2.67 -5.51 14.31
C ASN A 59 -3.07 -4.05 14.27
N PRO A 60 -3.74 -3.61 13.20
CA PRO A 60 -4.18 -4.40 12.04
C PRO A 60 -3.04 -4.67 11.06
N PRO A 61 -3.15 -5.71 10.24
CA PRO A 61 -2.18 -5.95 9.17
C PRO A 61 -2.29 -4.88 8.09
N PHE A 62 -1.16 -4.50 7.52
CA PHE A 62 -1.16 -3.45 6.50
C PHE A 62 0.01 -3.60 5.53
N TRP A 63 -0.12 -2.93 4.39
CA TRP A 63 0.94 -2.77 3.42
C TRP A 63 1.47 -1.35 3.50
N ALA A 64 2.77 -1.15 3.29
CA ALA A 64 3.39 0.17 3.31
C ALA A 64 4.13 0.43 2.00
N PHE A 65 3.92 1.61 1.45
CA PHE A 65 4.56 2.07 0.22
C PHE A 65 5.20 3.43 0.52
N GLU A 66 6.37 3.38 1.14
CA GLU A 66 6.98 4.60 1.69
C GLU A 66 7.87 5.34 0.71
N LYS A 67 8.12 4.76 -0.46
CA LYS A 67 8.97 5.38 -1.48
C LYS A 67 8.20 5.81 -2.71
N GLY A 68 6.91 6.05 -2.54
CA GLY A 68 6.06 6.50 -3.61
C GLY A 68 5.21 5.39 -4.18
N ILE A 69 4.04 5.77 -4.69
CA ILE A 69 3.12 4.83 -5.30
C ILE A 69 2.37 5.51 -6.43
N TYR A 70 2.06 4.72 -7.45
CA TYR A 70 1.18 5.11 -8.53
C TYR A 70 0.13 4.02 -8.70
N LEU A 71 -1.12 4.40 -8.59
CA LEU A 71 -2.25 3.49 -8.69
C LEU A 71 -3.10 3.86 -9.89
N GLU A 72 -3.54 2.85 -10.63
CA GLU A 72 -4.55 3.03 -11.67
C GLU A 72 -5.75 2.17 -11.31
N LYS A 73 -6.92 2.78 -11.36
CA LYS A 73 -8.17 2.06 -11.17
C LYS A 73 -8.81 1.85 -12.54
N PHE A 74 -9.29 0.64 -12.80
CA PHE A 74 -9.89 0.30 -14.08
C PHE A 74 -11.40 0.19 -13.96
N ASP A 75 -12.07 0.52 -15.06
CA ASP A 75 -13.51 0.31 -15.17
C ASP A 75 -13.79 -1.13 -15.64
N SER A 76 -15.06 -1.45 -15.88
CA SER A 76 -15.47 -2.81 -16.23
C SER A 76 -14.96 -3.27 -17.59
N ILE A 77 -14.51 -2.36 -18.45
CA ILE A 77 -13.99 -2.69 -19.77
C ILE A 77 -12.49 -2.49 -19.86
N PHE A 78 -11.81 -2.50 -18.71
CA PHE A 78 -10.35 -2.42 -18.60
C PHE A 78 -9.76 -1.10 -19.13
N HIS A 79 -10.49 -0.01 -18.99
CA HIS A 79 -9.95 1.32 -19.25
C HIS A 79 -9.58 1.98 -17.94
N VAL A 80 -8.56 2.83 -17.96
CA VAL A 80 -8.15 3.57 -16.76
C VAL A 80 -9.24 4.57 -16.41
N ASP A 81 -9.91 4.35 -15.27
CA ASP A 81 -10.97 5.20 -14.78
C ASP A 81 -10.41 6.35 -13.95
N ALA A 82 -9.37 6.09 -13.19
CA ALA A 82 -8.71 7.09 -12.38
C ALA A 82 -7.28 6.67 -12.10
N SER A 83 -6.42 7.66 -11.85
CA SER A 83 -5.07 7.41 -11.41
C SER A 83 -4.79 8.21 -10.15
N ILE A 84 -3.95 7.65 -9.27
CA ILE A 84 -3.59 8.26 -8.00
C ILE A 84 -2.10 8.14 -7.82
N LYS A 85 -1.46 9.25 -7.45
CA LYS A 85 -0.03 9.27 -7.17
C LYS A 85 0.18 9.90 -5.81
N ALA A 86 1.07 9.33 -5.01
CA ALA A 86 1.39 9.86 -3.69
C ALA A 86 2.84 9.53 -3.33
N ASP A 87 3.41 10.31 -2.41
CA ASP A 87 4.76 10.07 -1.92
C ASP A 87 4.81 8.86 -1.01
N THR A 88 3.76 8.63 -0.24
CA THR A 88 3.66 7.54 0.73
C THR A 88 2.24 7.03 0.77
N ALA A 89 2.08 5.73 0.93
CA ALA A 89 0.76 5.13 1.04
C ALA A 89 0.77 3.95 2.00
N TYR A 90 -0.36 3.73 2.64
CA TYR A 90 -0.59 2.57 3.51
C TYR A 90 -1.93 1.97 3.14
N TYR A 91 -1.97 0.65 3.10
CA TYR A 91 -3.23 -0.06 2.85
C TYR A 91 -3.53 -0.98 4.02
N TYR A 92 -4.64 -0.72 4.70
CA TYR A 92 -5.08 -1.50 5.85
C TYR A 92 -6.04 -2.59 5.37
N GLU A 93 -5.54 -3.81 5.32
CA GLU A 93 -6.26 -4.94 4.71
C GLU A 93 -7.65 -5.20 5.28
N PRO A 94 -7.84 -5.25 6.61
CA PRO A 94 -9.16 -5.59 7.13
C PRO A 94 -10.24 -4.59 6.77
N LYS A 95 -9.86 -3.33 6.64
CA LYS A 95 -10.81 -2.26 6.34
C LYS A 95 -10.87 -1.91 4.86
N LYS A 96 -10.00 -2.49 4.06
CA LYS A 96 -9.82 -2.14 2.65
C LYS A 96 -9.69 -0.63 2.48
N LEU A 97 -8.88 -0.03 3.35
CA LEU A 97 -8.70 1.41 3.44
C LEU A 97 -7.30 1.81 3.01
N TRP A 98 -7.23 2.70 2.03
CA TRP A 98 -5.98 3.32 1.62
C TRP A 98 -5.81 4.66 2.30
N GLU A 99 -4.61 4.90 2.82
CA GLU A 99 -4.20 6.20 3.34
C GLU A 99 -3.03 6.68 2.50
N LEU A 100 -3.22 7.78 1.80
CA LEU A 100 -2.20 8.33 0.91
C LEU A 100 -1.74 9.68 1.44
N ARG A 101 -0.43 9.86 1.50
CA ARG A 101 0.18 11.05 2.11
C ARG A 101 1.25 11.64 1.22
N GLY A 102 1.30 12.96 1.19
CA GLY A 102 2.35 13.71 0.53
C GLY A 102 2.13 13.81 -0.97
N ASN A 103 1.87 15.01 -1.44
CA ASN A 103 1.71 15.31 -2.87
C ASN A 103 0.78 14.31 -3.55
N VAL A 104 -0.41 14.13 -2.96
CA VAL A 104 -1.41 13.21 -3.51
C VAL A 104 -2.08 13.86 -4.70
N HIS A 105 -1.96 13.23 -5.88
CA HIS A 105 -2.56 13.70 -7.11
C HIS A 105 -3.50 12.64 -7.66
N ILE A 106 -4.73 13.04 -7.88
CA ILE A 106 -5.75 12.17 -8.47
C ILE A 106 -6.17 12.76 -9.79
N GLN A 107 -6.26 11.91 -10.80
CA GLN A 107 -6.75 12.33 -12.11
C GLN A 107 -7.83 11.35 -12.56
N SER A 108 -8.99 11.88 -12.94
CA SER A 108 -10.07 11.05 -13.45
C SER A 108 -9.91 10.82 -14.94
N GLN A 109 -10.68 9.88 -15.48
CA GLN A 109 -10.69 9.60 -16.90
C GLN A 109 -11.04 10.84 -17.73
N ARG A 110 -11.87 11.72 -17.16
CA ARG A 110 -12.28 12.95 -17.82
C ARG A 110 -11.25 14.04 -17.78
N GLY A 111 -10.17 13.83 -17.02
CA GLY A 111 -9.12 14.83 -16.87
C GLY A 111 -9.27 15.72 -15.66
N ASP A 112 -10.28 15.53 -14.82
CA ASP A 112 -10.43 16.27 -13.57
C ASP A 112 -9.25 15.90 -12.65
N LYS A 113 -8.71 16.89 -11.96
CA LYS A 113 -7.55 16.70 -11.10
C LYS A 113 -7.85 17.15 -9.68
N PHE A 114 -7.37 16.38 -8.73
CA PHE A 114 -7.50 16.67 -7.30
C PHE A 114 -6.13 16.55 -6.66
N ASP A 115 -5.73 17.59 -5.94
CA ASP A 115 -4.44 17.60 -5.24
C ASP A 115 -4.67 17.81 -3.76
N THR A 116 -4.01 17.01 -2.94
CA THR A 116 -4.08 17.13 -1.49
C THR A 116 -2.82 16.58 -0.86
N GLN A 117 -2.64 16.80 0.44
CA GLN A 117 -1.51 16.24 1.19
C GLN A 117 -1.88 14.99 1.97
N LEU A 118 -3.17 14.74 2.15
CA LEU A 118 -3.64 13.56 2.86
C LEU A 118 -4.98 13.15 2.28
N MET A 119 -5.10 11.86 1.95
CA MET A 119 -6.34 11.34 1.39
C MET A 119 -6.58 9.94 1.88
N PHE A 120 -7.83 9.61 2.13
CA PHE A 120 -8.27 8.27 2.46
C PHE A 120 -9.21 7.77 1.37
N TRP A 121 -9.02 6.53 0.97
CA TRP A 121 -9.89 5.88 0.00
C TRP A 121 -10.41 4.59 0.61
N ASP A 122 -11.69 4.56 0.88
CA ASP A 122 -12.39 3.40 1.45
C ASP A 122 -12.99 2.61 0.30
N GLN A 123 -12.40 1.47 -0.03
CA GLN A 123 -12.84 0.67 -1.17
C GLN A 123 -14.21 0.04 -0.95
N ASP A 124 -14.52 -0.38 0.28
CA ASP A 124 -15.82 -0.97 0.58
C ASP A 124 -16.96 0.02 0.40
N LYS A 125 -16.75 1.24 0.87
CA LYS A 125 -17.76 2.29 0.79
C LYS A 125 -17.64 3.12 -0.48
N GLU A 126 -16.62 2.86 -1.28
CA GLU A 126 -16.32 3.62 -2.50
C GLU A 126 -16.30 5.12 -2.24
N LYS A 127 -15.66 5.51 -1.13
CA LYS A 127 -15.57 6.91 -0.73
C LYS A 127 -14.12 7.36 -0.65
N ILE A 128 -13.92 8.58 -1.12
CA ILE A 128 -12.63 9.26 -0.99
C ILE A 128 -12.87 10.49 -0.12
N TYR A 129 -12.05 10.67 0.91
CA TYR A 129 -12.20 11.81 1.80
C TYR A 129 -10.84 12.26 2.32
N SER A 130 -10.79 13.49 2.82
CA SER A 130 -9.57 14.08 3.34
C SER A 130 -9.90 15.12 4.41
N ASP A 131 -9.05 15.16 5.45
CA ASP A 131 -9.15 16.19 6.48
C ASP A 131 -8.30 17.41 6.13
N LYS A 132 -7.57 17.37 5.02
CA LYS A 132 -6.67 18.44 4.62
C LYS A 132 -7.22 19.20 3.43
N PHE A 133 -6.59 20.32 3.13
CA PHE A 133 -6.97 21.12 1.97
C PHE A 133 -6.87 20.30 0.68
N ILE A 134 -7.90 20.39 -0.15
CA ILE A 134 -7.94 19.73 -1.46
C ILE A 134 -8.05 20.80 -2.52
N ARG A 135 -7.11 20.76 -3.47
CA ARG A 135 -7.18 21.60 -4.66
C ARG A 135 -7.83 20.80 -5.77
N ILE A 136 -8.86 21.36 -6.37
CA ILE A 136 -9.62 20.69 -7.42
C ILE A 136 -9.48 21.46 -8.72
N GLU A 137 -9.05 20.76 -9.77
CA GLU A 137 -9.03 21.30 -11.12
C GLU A 137 -9.93 20.44 -11.98
N GLN A 138 -10.98 21.01 -12.49
CA GLN A 138 -11.93 20.30 -13.34
C GLN A 138 -11.73 20.69 -14.79
N VAL A 139 -11.95 19.72 -15.68
CA VAL A 139 -11.94 20.00 -17.09
C VAL A 139 -13.14 20.87 -17.42
N ASP A 140 -12.90 21.89 -18.21
CA ASP A 140 -13.95 22.82 -18.59
C ASP A 140 -15.03 22.09 -19.38
N LYS A 141 -16.27 22.28 -18.95
CA LYS A 141 -17.40 21.58 -19.56
C LYS A 141 -18.22 22.54 -20.39
N VAL A 142 -17.64 23.03 -21.38
CA VAL A 142 -18.37 23.91 -22.28
C VAL A 142 -19.39 23.13 -23.09
#